data_a4563493aafd622d688481dab1d0d985
#
_entry.id   a4563493aafd622d688481dab1d0d985
#
_cell.length_a   1.000
_cell.length_b   1.000
_cell.length_c   1.000
_cell.angle_alpha   90.00
_cell.angle_beta   90.00
_cell.angle_gamma   90.00
#
_symmetry.space_group_name_H-M   'P 1'
#
loop_
_entity.id
_entity.type
_entity.pdbx_description
1 polymer ?
#
loop_
_entity_poly.entity_id
_entity_poly.type
_entity_poly.pdbx_seq_one_letter_code
_entity_poly.pdbx_strand_id
1 'polypeptide(L)'
;MSVAKIDKELLNDGDINKEDEELIFNPYNPNNKEITEKQVSDILRKYGVPDKVHNFNLYRRAFIHKSYCKRPKLENEENGVIIADRPDDCMTLKTKSNERLEFLGDGVLECITKYYLYRRFPKENEGFMTEKK
;
A
#
# COMPACT_ATOMS: atom_id res chain seq x y z
N MET A 1 37.83 -2.58 4.10
CA MET A 1 36.55 -1.85 4.16
C MET A 1 35.42 -2.81 4.36
N SER A 2 34.70 -2.67 5.47
CA SER A 2 33.47 -3.44 5.66
C SER A 2 32.39 -2.85 4.75
N VAL A 3 31.91 -3.62 3.79
CA VAL A 3 30.72 -3.27 3.03
C VAL A 3 29.56 -3.28 4.03
N ALA A 4 28.84 -2.15 4.17
CA ALA A 4 27.65 -2.09 5.00
C ALA A 4 26.69 -3.20 4.53
N LYS A 5 26.26 -4.05 5.47
CA LYS A 5 25.29 -5.10 5.14
C LYS A 5 23.96 -4.44 4.81
N ILE A 6 23.49 -4.65 3.60
CA ILE A 6 22.17 -4.19 3.17
C ILE A 6 21.14 -4.99 3.96
N ASP A 7 20.15 -4.31 4.53
CA ASP A 7 19.05 -4.95 5.23
C ASP A 7 18.32 -5.88 4.27
N LYS A 8 18.18 -7.15 4.67
CA LYS A 8 17.52 -8.17 3.84
C LYS A 8 16.07 -7.81 3.50
N GLU A 9 15.38 -7.09 4.37
CA GLU A 9 14.02 -6.64 4.12
C GLU A 9 13.95 -5.64 2.95
N LEU A 10 14.98 -4.82 2.78
CA LEU A 10 15.06 -3.90 1.66
C LEU A 10 15.28 -4.59 0.31
N LEU A 11 15.85 -5.80 0.34
CA LEU A 11 16.13 -6.58 -0.88
C LEU A 11 14.95 -7.44 -1.34
N ASN A 12 13.96 -7.67 -0.49
CA ASN A 12 12.83 -8.57 -0.77
C ASN A 12 11.62 -7.88 -1.44
N ASP A 13 11.72 -6.61 -1.77
CA ASP A 13 10.58 -5.83 -2.25
C ASP A 13 10.31 -5.92 -3.77
N GLY A 14 11.00 -6.80 -4.48
CA GLY A 14 10.76 -6.99 -5.91
C GLY A 14 11.15 -5.83 -6.83
N ASP A 15 11.32 -4.62 -6.28
CA ASP A 15 11.70 -3.42 -7.02
C ASP A 15 13.21 -3.24 -7.13
N ILE A 16 13.97 -4.12 -6.48
CA ILE A 16 15.43 -4.11 -6.49
C ILE A 16 15.91 -5.25 -7.37
N ASN A 17 16.55 -4.88 -8.46
CA ASN A 17 17.12 -5.81 -9.43
C ASN A 17 18.64 -5.86 -9.30
N LYS A 18 19.20 -7.01 -9.62
CA LYS A 18 20.64 -7.20 -9.69
C LYS A 18 21.03 -7.30 -11.17
N GLU A 19 21.72 -6.30 -11.66
CA GLU A 19 22.31 -6.28 -13.01
C GLU A 19 23.82 -6.11 -12.88
N ASP A 20 24.61 -6.99 -13.52
CA ASP A 20 26.07 -6.96 -13.51
C ASP A 20 26.69 -6.72 -12.12
N GLU A 21 26.17 -7.45 -11.10
CA GLU A 21 26.56 -7.33 -9.69
C GLU A 21 26.18 -6.01 -8.99
N GLU A 22 25.52 -5.08 -9.69
CA GLU A 22 24.99 -3.86 -9.10
C GLU A 22 23.54 -4.04 -8.65
N LEU A 23 23.21 -3.45 -7.49
CA LEU A 23 21.85 -3.42 -6.99
C LEU A 23 21.17 -2.12 -7.46
N ILE A 24 20.07 -2.25 -8.20
CA ILE A 24 19.33 -1.11 -8.73
C ILE A 24 17.94 -1.08 -8.11
N PHE A 25 17.62 0.03 -7.44
CA PHE A 25 16.27 0.32 -6.95
C PHE A 25 15.49 1.06 -8.04
N ASN A 26 14.52 0.39 -8.63
CA ASN A 26 13.68 0.96 -9.68
C ASN A 26 12.21 0.56 -9.45
N PRO A 27 11.46 1.35 -8.66
CA PRO A 27 10.04 1.08 -8.38
C PRO A 27 9.10 1.62 -9.46
N TYR A 28 9.61 2.36 -10.44
CA TYR A 28 8.78 3.10 -11.39
C TYR A 28 8.04 2.18 -12.35
N ASN A 29 6.75 2.46 -12.52
CA ASN A 29 5.88 1.77 -13.45
C ASN A 29 4.90 2.78 -14.07
N PRO A 30 4.92 2.98 -15.39
CA PRO A 30 4.04 3.94 -16.04
C PRO A 30 2.55 3.59 -15.95
N ASN A 31 2.22 2.35 -15.61
CA ASN A 31 0.84 1.92 -15.39
C ASN A 31 0.26 2.38 -14.05
N ASN A 32 1.11 2.79 -13.12
CA ASN A 32 0.66 3.35 -11.85
C ASN A 32 0.05 4.73 -12.07
N LYS A 33 -1.21 4.88 -11.70
CA LYS A 33 -1.96 6.14 -11.80
C LYS A 33 -2.51 6.51 -10.44
N GLU A 34 -2.48 7.80 -10.15
CA GLU A 34 -3.04 8.32 -8.90
C GLU A 34 -4.57 8.34 -8.96
N ILE A 35 -5.22 7.91 -7.89
CA ILE A 35 -6.68 7.97 -7.79
C ILE A 35 -7.14 9.43 -7.70
N THR A 36 -8.24 9.76 -8.34
CA THR A 36 -8.85 11.10 -8.31
C THR A 36 -9.98 11.18 -7.31
N GLU A 37 -10.29 12.39 -6.85
CA GLU A 37 -11.44 12.65 -5.98
C GLU A 37 -12.76 12.22 -6.63
N LYS A 38 -12.90 12.45 -7.93
CA LYS A 38 -14.07 12.01 -8.69
C LYS A 38 -14.23 10.49 -8.66
N GLN A 39 -13.15 9.74 -8.84
CA GLN A 39 -13.20 8.27 -8.79
C GLN A 39 -13.64 7.79 -7.40
N VAL A 40 -13.12 8.37 -6.33
CA VAL A 40 -13.53 8.05 -4.96
C VAL A 40 -15.01 8.37 -4.75
N SER A 41 -15.45 9.55 -5.16
CA SER A 41 -16.84 9.99 -5.06
C SER A 41 -17.78 9.05 -5.82
N ASP A 42 -17.43 8.65 -7.03
CA ASP A 42 -18.24 7.76 -7.86
C ASP A 42 -18.40 6.38 -7.20
N ILE A 43 -17.31 5.84 -6.62
CA ILE A 43 -17.35 4.56 -5.90
C ILE A 43 -18.26 4.65 -4.66
N LEU A 44 -18.10 5.70 -3.86
CA LEU A 44 -18.90 5.89 -2.65
C LEU A 44 -20.39 6.01 -2.98
N ARG A 45 -20.74 6.76 -4.01
CA ARG A 45 -22.13 6.90 -4.48
C ARG A 45 -22.72 5.59 -4.95
N LYS A 46 -21.93 4.79 -5.66
CA LYS A 46 -22.35 3.46 -6.12
C LYS A 46 -22.79 2.57 -4.95
N TYR A 47 -22.15 2.71 -3.81
CA TYR A 47 -22.46 1.92 -2.60
C TYR A 47 -23.30 2.67 -1.56
N GLY A 48 -23.99 3.73 -1.97
CA GLY A 48 -24.97 4.40 -1.16
C GLY A 48 -24.45 5.49 -0.21
N VAL A 49 -23.22 5.98 -0.46
CA VAL A 49 -22.65 7.09 0.31
C VAL A 49 -22.61 8.33 -0.58
N PRO A 50 -23.68 9.16 -0.59
CA PRO A 50 -23.79 10.32 -1.51
C PRO A 50 -23.04 11.55 -1.04
N ASP A 51 -22.50 11.56 0.14
CA ASP A 51 -21.88 12.73 0.73
C ASP A 51 -20.59 13.13 0.04
N LYS A 52 -20.20 14.37 0.24
CA LYS A 52 -18.92 14.89 -0.22
C LYS A 52 -17.77 14.08 0.37
N VAL A 53 -16.76 13.80 -0.44
CA VAL A 53 -15.51 13.18 0.02
C VAL A 53 -14.83 14.12 1.02
N HIS A 54 -14.75 13.68 2.27
CA HIS A 54 -14.01 14.38 3.30
C HIS A 54 -12.59 13.86 3.35
N ASN A 55 -11.61 14.75 3.53
CA ASN A 55 -10.20 14.39 3.63
C ASN A 55 -9.73 13.42 2.52
N PHE A 56 -9.82 13.89 1.29
CA PHE A 56 -9.39 13.11 0.12
C PHE A 56 -7.96 12.56 0.25
N ASN A 57 -7.08 13.25 0.98
CA ASN A 57 -5.70 12.79 1.16
C ASN A 57 -5.60 11.43 1.85
N LEU A 58 -6.54 11.06 2.73
CA LEU A 58 -6.58 9.73 3.33
C LEU A 58 -6.96 8.67 2.29
N TYR A 59 -7.93 8.96 1.43
CA TYR A 59 -8.28 8.05 0.33
C TYR A 59 -7.11 7.87 -0.63
N ARG A 60 -6.47 8.95 -1.00
CA ARG A 60 -5.29 8.95 -1.87
C ARG A 60 -4.18 8.08 -1.29
N ARG A 61 -3.88 8.25 0.00
CA ARG A 61 -2.89 7.47 0.73
C ARG A 61 -3.26 5.99 0.82
N ALA A 62 -4.55 5.66 0.93
CA ALA A 62 -5.01 4.27 0.99
C ALA A 62 -4.61 3.46 -0.26
N PHE A 63 -4.41 4.12 -1.39
CA PHE A 63 -4.02 3.50 -2.66
C PHE A 63 -2.51 3.53 -2.92
N ILE A 64 -1.70 3.85 -1.93
CA ILE A 64 -0.23 3.93 -2.08
C ILE A 64 0.43 2.76 -1.36
N HIS A 65 0.88 1.79 -2.12
CA HIS A 65 1.65 0.67 -1.58
C HIS A 65 3.06 1.13 -1.19
N LYS A 66 3.66 0.50 -0.20
CA LYS A 66 5.01 0.83 0.28
C LYS A 66 6.09 0.71 -0.80
N SER A 67 5.89 -0.15 -1.80
CA SER A 67 6.84 -0.29 -2.91
C SER A 67 6.99 0.98 -3.74
N TYR A 68 5.99 1.86 -3.71
CA TYR A 68 6.03 3.14 -4.45
C TYR A 68 6.35 4.33 -3.54
N CYS A 69 7.12 4.09 -2.49
CA CYS A 69 7.57 5.13 -1.57
C CYS A 69 9.09 5.29 -1.64
N LYS A 70 9.54 6.50 -1.36
CA LYS A 70 10.98 6.78 -1.20
C LYS A 70 11.56 5.92 -0.08
N ARG A 71 12.79 5.48 -0.28
CA ARG A 71 13.54 4.70 0.69
C ARG A 71 14.82 5.42 1.08
N PRO A 72 14.77 6.31 2.08
CA PRO A 72 15.93 7.11 2.49
C PRO A 72 17.15 6.26 2.84
N LYS A 73 16.94 5.05 3.36
CA LYS A 73 18.03 4.11 3.67
C LYS A 73 18.78 3.62 2.44
N LEU A 74 18.14 3.57 1.28
CA LEU A 74 18.76 3.18 0.02
C LEU A 74 19.43 4.35 -0.70
N GLU A 75 19.04 5.58 -0.37
CA GLU A 75 19.63 6.80 -0.93
C GLU A 75 21.04 7.06 -0.38
N ASN A 76 21.46 6.30 0.62
CA ASN A 76 22.81 6.38 1.15
C ASN A 76 23.77 5.63 0.23
N GLU A 77 24.76 6.34 -0.34
CA GLU A 77 25.79 5.79 -1.23
C GLU A 77 26.56 4.62 -0.61
N GLU A 78 26.64 4.55 0.74
CA GLU A 78 27.32 3.46 1.46
C GLU A 78 26.63 2.11 1.26
N ASN A 79 25.37 2.07 0.86
CA ASN A 79 24.62 0.82 0.63
C ASN A 79 24.90 0.17 -0.72
N GLY A 80 25.62 0.86 -1.62
CA GLY A 80 25.95 0.33 -2.94
C GLY A 80 24.72 0.08 -3.84
N VAL A 81 23.59 0.71 -3.55
CA VAL A 81 22.37 0.62 -4.34
C VAL A 81 22.25 1.83 -5.24
N ILE A 82 22.09 1.60 -6.54
CA ILE A 82 21.85 2.65 -7.51
C ILE A 82 20.35 2.94 -7.52
N ILE A 83 19.99 4.22 -7.37
CA ILE A 83 18.61 4.68 -7.44
C ILE A 83 18.31 5.11 -8.87
N ALA A 84 17.36 4.45 -9.51
CA ALA A 84 16.97 4.78 -10.87
C ALA A 84 16.33 6.17 -10.93
N ASP A 85 16.63 6.90 -12.01
CA ASP A 85 15.97 8.17 -12.29
C ASP A 85 14.50 7.95 -12.65
N ARG A 86 13.64 8.88 -12.24
CA ARG A 86 12.23 8.83 -12.58
C ARG A 86 11.99 9.06 -14.07
N PRO A 87 11.43 8.07 -14.80
CA PRO A 87 10.97 8.31 -16.16
C PRO A 87 9.88 9.39 -16.23
N ASP A 88 9.80 10.12 -17.33
CA ASP A 88 8.85 11.22 -17.53
C ASP A 88 7.39 10.76 -17.48
N ASP A 89 7.11 9.50 -17.84
CA ASP A 89 5.79 8.89 -17.84
C ASP A 89 5.38 8.27 -16.51
N CYS A 90 6.24 8.34 -15.50
CA CYS A 90 5.98 7.80 -14.16
C CYS A 90 5.74 8.92 -13.15
N MET A 91 4.78 8.70 -12.25
CA MET A 91 4.59 9.64 -11.14
C MET A 91 5.74 9.58 -10.13
N THR A 92 5.91 10.66 -9.37
CA THR A 92 6.93 10.74 -8.31
C THR A 92 6.64 9.75 -7.19
N LEU A 93 7.70 9.26 -6.55
CA LEU A 93 7.56 8.41 -5.36
C LEU A 93 6.90 9.20 -4.22
N LYS A 94 6.10 8.50 -3.44
CA LYS A 94 5.43 9.06 -2.28
C LYS A 94 6.30 8.90 -1.03
N THR A 95 5.96 9.63 0.02
CA THR A 95 6.67 9.58 1.30
C THR A 95 6.00 8.67 2.32
N LYS A 96 4.70 8.45 2.17
CA LYS A 96 3.88 7.67 3.11
C LYS A 96 3.05 6.64 2.37
N SER A 97 3.13 5.40 2.84
CA SER A 97 2.33 4.29 2.33
C SER A 97 1.00 4.14 3.05
N ASN A 98 0.22 3.14 2.64
CA ASN A 98 -1.06 2.79 3.25
C ASN A 98 -0.94 1.79 4.42
N GLU A 99 0.26 1.43 4.88
CA GLU A 99 0.43 0.37 5.87
C GLU A 99 -0.36 0.59 7.16
N ARG A 100 -0.35 1.82 7.69
CA ARG A 100 -1.12 2.14 8.91
C ARG A 100 -2.63 2.13 8.65
N LEU A 101 -3.05 2.59 7.48
CA LEU A 101 -4.47 2.54 7.08
C LEU A 101 -4.94 1.11 6.86
N GLU A 102 -4.10 0.26 6.29
CA GLU A 102 -4.36 -1.17 6.14
C GLU A 102 -4.57 -1.85 7.50
N PHE A 103 -3.67 -1.58 8.45
CA PHE A 103 -3.79 -2.10 9.82
C PHE A 103 -5.12 -1.69 10.46
N LEU A 104 -5.47 -0.42 10.37
CA LEU A 104 -6.75 0.08 10.90
C LEU A 104 -7.94 -0.52 10.15
N GLY A 105 -7.86 -0.55 8.83
CA GLY A 105 -8.91 -1.07 7.96
C GLY A 105 -9.23 -2.54 8.22
N ASP A 106 -8.22 -3.36 8.48
CA ASP A 106 -8.39 -4.77 8.86
C ASP A 106 -9.25 -4.89 10.11
N GLY A 107 -8.98 -4.10 11.12
CA GLY A 107 -9.78 -4.09 12.36
C GLY A 107 -11.21 -3.66 12.14
N VAL A 108 -11.44 -2.62 11.36
CA VAL A 108 -12.78 -2.11 11.02
C VAL A 108 -13.55 -3.16 10.21
N LEU A 109 -12.94 -3.72 9.18
CA LEU A 109 -13.56 -4.74 8.33
C LEU A 109 -13.93 -5.99 9.15
N GLU A 110 -13.03 -6.44 10.01
CA GLU A 110 -13.27 -7.57 10.90
C GLU A 110 -14.45 -7.31 11.87
N CYS A 111 -14.48 -6.15 12.46
CA CYS A 111 -15.57 -5.73 13.35
C CYS A 111 -16.93 -5.74 12.64
N ILE A 112 -17.01 -5.12 11.48
CA ILE A 112 -18.23 -5.03 10.68
C ILE A 112 -18.68 -6.42 10.22
N THR A 113 -17.76 -7.25 9.75
CA THR A 113 -18.05 -8.62 9.29
C THR A 113 -18.57 -9.48 10.44
N LYS A 114 -17.92 -9.46 11.59
CA LYS A 114 -18.33 -10.21 12.77
C LYS A 114 -19.71 -9.74 13.27
N TYR A 115 -19.94 -8.43 13.31
CA TYR A 115 -21.24 -7.88 13.72
C TYR A 115 -22.35 -8.31 12.77
N TYR A 116 -22.09 -8.27 11.46
CA TYR A 116 -23.03 -8.75 10.46
C TYR A 116 -23.37 -10.23 10.66
N LEU A 117 -22.37 -11.08 10.82
CA LEU A 117 -22.56 -12.53 11.02
C LEU A 117 -23.28 -12.83 12.33
N TYR A 118 -22.95 -12.12 13.40
CA TYR A 118 -23.63 -12.24 14.69
C TYR A 118 -25.14 -11.96 14.57
N ARG A 119 -25.51 -10.95 13.82
CA ARG A 119 -26.91 -10.59 13.61
C ARG A 119 -27.62 -11.50 12.59
N ARG A 120 -26.90 -11.90 11.56
CA ARG A 120 -27.47 -12.70 10.47
C ARG A 120 -27.73 -14.14 10.88
N PHE A 121 -26.91 -14.68 11.76
CA PHE A 121 -26.97 -16.08 12.22
C PHE A 121 -27.08 -16.17 13.74
N PRO A 122 -28.21 -15.77 14.32
CA PRO A 122 -28.36 -15.65 15.78
C PRO A 122 -28.36 -17.00 16.52
N LYS A 123 -28.55 -18.10 15.81
CA LYS A 123 -28.62 -19.45 16.40
C LYS A 123 -27.35 -20.28 16.13
N GLU A 124 -26.40 -19.75 15.38
CA GLU A 124 -25.19 -20.48 15.02
C GLU A 124 -24.06 -20.20 16.02
N ASN A 125 -23.15 -21.16 16.12
CA ASN A 125 -22.00 -21.06 17.02
C ASN A 125 -20.84 -20.28 16.40
N GLU A 126 -19.84 -20.02 17.21
CA GLU A 126 -18.61 -19.32 16.80
C GLU A 126 -17.92 -19.99 15.61
N GLY A 127 -17.82 -21.31 15.61
CA GLY A 127 -17.15 -22.06 14.53
C GLY A 127 -17.83 -21.83 13.18
N PHE A 128 -19.13 -21.85 13.13
CA PHE A 128 -19.89 -21.56 11.91
C PHE A 128 -19.63 -20.13 11.41
N MET A 129 -19.69 -19.15 12.31
CA MET A 129 -19.46 -17.75 11.94
C MET A 129 -18.03 -17.51 11.46
N THR A 130 -17.04 -18.20 12.03
CA THR A 130 -15.63 -18.12 11.63
C THR A 130 -15.43 -18.62 10.20
N GLU A 131 -16.10 -19.68 9.80
CA GLU A 131 -16.04 -20.18 8.42
C GLU A 131 -16.64 -19.22 7.39
N LYS A 132 -17.63 -18.42 7.79
CA LYS A 132 -18.33 -17.47 6.91
C LYS A 132 -17.64 -16.10 6.83
N LYS A 133 -16.69 -15.89 7.69
CA LYS A 133 -15.94 -14.61 7.77
C LYS A 133 -15.08 -14.31 6.55
#